data_644a1393404e61ff5ea6d350e71d6de3
#
_entry.id   644a1393404e61ff5ea6d350e71d6de3
#
_cell.length_a   1.000
_cell.length_b   1.000
_cell.length_c   1.000
_cell.angle_alpha   90.00
_cell.angle_beta   90.00
_cell.angle_gamma   90.00
#
_symmetry.space_group_name_H-M   'P 1'
#
loop_
_entity.id
_entity.type
_entity.pdbx_description
1 polymer ?
#
loop_
_entity_poly.entity_id
_entity_poly.type
_entity_poly.pdbx_seq_one_letter_code
_entity_poly.pdbx_strand_id
1 'polypeptide(L)'
;MCIRDSVETARNALITEFDLSEIQAQAILDMQLRRLAALEIEKIENEFKELSELVEDLEDLLSNQKRILSVIKTETLQLKRKYGEERRTKVNEMDLKEWKREDMEPSLDVVITLSKGGYVKRILETTYRAQHRGGKGKVGQKMTKDGDIVPYLQVANTHDTLLFFTDKGRVFKLRVFELPADQSRTSRGTPVSNIINLAPNEKVTAMLTVTSLLEDTYLIMITKAGKVKRMHLPLVRNINRAGLNTFKLSKDDELISVSLADENEDVTIITRDGMSIRFPSSQVRPTQRGAGGIRGIKMKTAQDVVVYSGVVNDEDSLLIIGRRGIGKISEFRNYRIQNRGGSGVLTLKVTDKTGKVAGGAVVTEEVINAAKAIKDENKGKTKGKTEEGFLFLLTDKAQIIRTNLGEIRRTGRVAQGVTIVKPNAGDAISGLFINYVQDNRKVRKTVSIEEIEKSEEMVNADLNESISEENIEQIENDNLQDSTSEDKIEESDKES
;
A
#
# COMPACT_ATOMS: atom_id res chain seq x y z
N MET A 1 59.61 64.22 44.00
CA MET A 1 59.59 63.28 42.91
C MET A 1 60.27 63.95 41.67
N CYS A 2 61.32 63.40 41.23
CA CYS A 2 62.34 64.10 40.48
C CYS A 2 61.98 64.25 39.01
N ILE A 3 62.04 65.54 38.56
CA ILE A 3 61.98 65.96 37.14
C ILE A 3 63.15 65.41 36.33
N ARG A 4 63.97 64.50 36.89
CA ARG A 4 65.24 64.01 36.28
C ARG A 4 65.14 62.60 35.74
N ASP A 5 64.14 61.83 36.12
CA ASP A 5 64.08 60.42 35.71
C ASP A 5 63.16 60.24 34.47
N SER A 6 63.58 59.41 33.57
CA SER A 6 62.75 59.11 32.39
C SER A 6 61.51 58.38 32.81
N VAL A 7 60.46 58.50 32.04
CA VAL A 7 59.18 57.75 32.28
C VAL A 7 59.43 56.24 32.47
N GLU A 8 60.40 55.72 31.80
CA GLU A 8 60.84 54.33 31.87
C GLU A 8 61.46 53.96 33.23
N THR A 9 62.33 54.87 33.80
CA THR A 9 62.91 54.67 35.14
C THR A 9 61.81 54.73 36.23
N ALA A 10 60.88 55.67 36.09
CA ALA A 10 59.72 55.75 37.00
C ALA A 10 58.80 54.54 36.97
N ARG A 11 58.58 53.97 35.71
CA ARG A 11 57.83 52.79 35.53
C ARG A 11 58.42 51.56 36.25
N ASN A 12 59.71 51.34 35.99
CA ASN A 12 60.49 50.26 36.59
C ASN A 12 60.55 50.37 38.13
N ALA A 13 60.69 51.57 38.65
CA ALA A 13 60.64 51.82 40.10
C ALA A 13 59.28 51.48 40.68
N LEU A 14 58.18 51.83 40.05
CA LEU A 14 56.85 51.49 40.46
C LEU A 14 56.62 49.99 40.46
N ILE A 15 57.11 49.29 39.46
CA ILE A 15 57.02 47.83 39.34
C ILE A 15 57.80 47.17 40.49
N THR A 16 58.99 47.61 40.75
CA THR A 16 59.89 46.97 41.71
C THR A 16 59.52 47.26 43.18
N GLU A 17 59.00 48.45 43.47
CA GLU A 17 58.78 48.93 44.82
C GLU A 17 57.35 48.59 45.34
N PHE A 18 56.40 48.47 44.39
CA PHE A 18 54.98 48.22 44.72
C PHE A 18 54.45 46.93 44.12
N ASP A 19 55.32 46.12 43.52
CA ASP A 19 54.97 44.83 42.89
C ASP A 19 53.79 44.92 41.88
N LEU A 20 53.80 46.01 41.09
CA LEU A 20 52.77 46.30 40.11
C LEU A 20 53.09 45.67 38.76
N SER A 21 52.06 45.27 38.00
CA SER A 21 52.25 44.89 36.61
C SER A 21 52.65 46.11 35.76
N GLU A 22 53.28 45.88 34.63
CA GLU A 22 53.68 46.91 33.67
C GLU A 22 52.48 47.78 33.23
N ILE A 23 51.33 47.17 33.02
CA ILE A 23 50.07 47.85 32.66
C ILE A 23 49.58 48.77 33.79
N GLN A 24 49.65 48.30 35.04
CA GLN A 24 49.27 49.10 36.23
C GLN A 24 50.24 50.28 36.44
N ALA A 25 51.56 50.07 36.33
CA ALA A 25 52.54 51.09 36.43
C ALA A 25 52.39 52.17 35.35
N GLN A 26 52.08 51.75 34.10
CA GLN A 26 51.83 52.70 33.02
C GLN A 26 50.55 53.50 33.26
N ALA A 27 49.44 52.88 33.76
CA ALA A 27 48.21 53.56 34.09
C ALA A 27 48.39 54.64 35.17
N ILE A 28 49.28 54.40 36.16
CA ILE A 28 49.61 55.37 37.19
C ILE A 28 50.40 56.55 36.58
N LEU A 29 51.33 56.29 35.67
CA LEU A 29 52.14 57.37 35.02
C LEU A 29 51.33 58.23 34.06
N ASP A 30 50.32 57.62 33.41
CA ASP A 30 49.40 58.33 32.54
C ASP A 30 48.28 59.10 33.30
N MET A 31 48.19 58.94 34.62
CA MET A 31 47.21 59.59 35.43
C MET A 31 47.49 61.12 35.52
N GLN A 32 46.51 61.93 35.12
CA GLN A 32 46.62 63.37 35.18
C GLN A 32 46.73 63.84 36.64
N LEU A 33 47.63 64.78 36.96
CA LEU A 33 47.86 65.36 38.29
C LEU A 33 46.53 65.85 38.97
N ARG A 34 45.59 66.27 38.14
CA ARG A 34 44.27 66.71 38.64
C ARG A 34 43.48 65.55 39.32
N ARG A 35 43.74 64.31 38.95
CA ARG A 35 43.05 63.11 39.52
C ARG A 35 43.63 62.68 40.86
N LEU A 36 44.74 63.29 41.29
CA LEU A 36 45.30 63.05 42.63
C LEU A 36 44.71 63.96 43.74
N ALA A 37 43.67 64.73 43.43
CA ALA A 37 42.94 65.47 44.41
C ALA A 37 42.12 64.55 45.32
N ALA A 38 42.00 64.83 46.63
CA ALA A 38 41.35 63.94 47.60
C ALA A 38 39.96 63.45 47.19
N LEU A 39 39.16 64.27 46.49
CA LEU A 39 37.82 63.95 45.98
C LEU A 39 37.83 62.94 44.84
N GLU A 40 38.94 62.88 44.07
CA GLU A 40 39.06 61.90 43.00
C GLU A 40 39.66 60.57 43.50
N ILE A 41 40.47 60.61 44.56
CA ILE A 41 40.96 59.42 45.23
C ILE A 41 39.76 58.62 45.82
N GLU A 42 38.86 59.33 46.50
CA GLU A 42 37.67 58.78 47.08
C GLU A 42 36.76 58.11 46.01
N LYS A 43 36.69 58.70 44.81
CA LYS A 43 35.94 58.08 43.69
C LYS A 43 36.61 56.80 43.19
N ILE A 44 37.94 56.80 43.09
CA ILE A 44 38.69 55.60 42.66
C ILE A 44 38.59 54.50 43.71
N GLU A 45 38.65 54.84 44.97
CA GLU A 45 38.46 53.89 46.10
C GLU A 45 37.05 53.29 46.11
N ASN A 46 36.02 54.10 45.85
CA ASN A 46 34.66 53.61 45.74
C ASN A 46 34.46 52.73 44.52
N GLU A 47 35.01 53.13 43.33
CA GLU A 47 34.95 52.33 42.11
C GLU A 47 35.68 51.00 42.31
N PHE A 48 36.87 51.03 42.93
CA PHE A 48 37.62 49.81 43.28
C PHE A 48 36.83 48.88 44.18
N LYS A 49 36.16 49.42 45.19
CA LYS A 49 35.32 48.64 46.11
C LYS A 49 34.13 48.04 45.42
N GLU A 50 33.41 48.81 44.58
CA GLU A 50 32.28 48.32 43.79
C GLU A 50 32.68 47.20 42.82
N LEU A 51 33.84 47.40 42.14
CA LEU A 51 34.38 46.37 41.21
C LEU A 51 34.85 45.13 41.95
N SER A 52 35.46 45.27 43.12
CA SER A 52 35.88 44.13 43.94
C SER A 52 34.71 43.32 44.45
N GLU A 53 33.67 43.98 44.93
CA GLU A 53 32.41 43.34 45.37
C GLU A 53 31.72 42.64 44.18
N LEU A 54 31.76 43.26 42.98
CA LEU A 54 31.20 42.64 41.76
C LEU A 54 31.97 41.39 41.33
N VAL A 55 33.33 41.44 41.39
CA VAL A 55 34.16 40.27 41.06
C VAL A 55 33.90 39.14 42.04
N GLU A 56 33.84 39.39 43.35
CA GLU A 56 33.54 38.40 44.37
C GLU A 56 32.17 37.76 44.13
N ASP A 57 31.13 38.59 43.82
CA ASP A 57 29.78 38.08 43.50
C ASP A 57 29.76 37.23 42.21
N LEU A 58 30.52 37.62 41.18
CA LEU A 58 30.61 36.87 39.96
C LEU A 58 31.38 35.54 40.15
N GLU A 59 32.47 35.55 40.93
CA GLU A 59 33.22 34.34 41.26
C GLU A 59 32.36 33.35 42.09
N ASP A 60 31.61 33.85 43.07
CA ASP A 60 30.67 33.01 43.83
C ASP A 60 29.53 32.50 42.93
N LEU A 61 29.02 33.32 42.01
CA LEU A 61 28.05 32.90 41.00
C LEU A 61 28.59 31.76 40.15
N LEU A 62 29.81 31.86 39.66
CA LEU A 62 30.42 30.80 38.79
C LEU A 62 30.73 29.52 39.58
N SER A 63 31.12 29.65 40.85
CA SER A 63 31.43 28.49 41.70
C SER A 63 30.17 27.73 42.14
N ASN A 64 29.00 28.38 42.16
CA ASN A 64 27.77 27.85 42.73
C ASN A 64 26.72 27.56 41.65
N GLN A 65 26.62 26.30 41.24
CA GLN A 65 25.66 25.87 40.24
C GLN A 65 24.20 26.23 40.58
N LYS A 66 23.83 26.23 41.85
CA LYS A 66 22.45 26.61 42.26
C LYS A 66 22.18 28.11 42.03
N ARG A 67 23.20 28.99 42.22
CA ARG A 67 23.08 30.44 41.93
C ARG A 67 22.93 30.65 40.42
N ILE A 68 23.70 29.95 39.56
CA ILE A 68 23.56 30.01 38.09
C ILE A 68 22.14 29.66 37.69
N LEU A 69 21.60 28.54 38.19
CA LEU A 69 20.23 28.11 37.88
C LEU A 69 19.17 29.12 38.37
N SER A 70 19.42 29.80 39.51
CA SER A 70 18.54 30.86 40.01
C SER A 70 18.52 32.07 39.07
N VAL A 71 19.66 32.49 38.57
CA VAL A 71 19.77 33.60 37.59
C VAL A 71 19.04 33.23 36.31
N ILE A 72 19.32 32.05 35.76
CA ILE A 72 18.64 31.55 34.54
C ILE A 72 17.11 31.52 34.74
N LYS A 73 16.65 31.02 35.90
CA LYS A 73 15.23 31.03 36.25
C LYS A 73 14.62 32.44 36.26
N THR A 74 15.32 33.36 36.87
CA THR A 74 14.87 34.76 36.98
C THR A 74 14.78 35.43 35.62
N GLU A 75 15.79 35.30 34.80
CA GLU A 75 15.81 35.84 33.44
C GLU A 75 14.74 35.18 32.55
N THR A 76 14.59 33.85 32.63
CA THR A 76 13.53 33.13 31.90
C THR A 76 12.14 33.62 32.30
N LEU A 77 11.90 33.86 33.59
CA LEU A 77 10.63 34.39 34.05
C LEU A 77 10.40 35.85 33.59
N GLN A 78 11.43 36.66 33.49
CA GLN A 78 11.34 38.02 32.92
C GLN A 78 11.00 37.95 31.42
N LEU A 79 11.67 37.08 30.67
CA LEU A 79 11.37 36.85 29.25
C LEU A 79 9.93 36.36 29.06
N LYS A 80 9.48 35.42 29.91
CA LYS A 80 8.10 34.96 29.90
C LYS A 80 7.09 36.09 30.16
N ARG A 81 7.38 37.00 31.10
CA ARG A 81 6.47 38.15 31.39
C ARG A 81 6.46 39.14 30.20
N LYS A 82 7.60 39.34 29.52
CA LYS A 82 7.74 40.34 28.47
C LYS A 82 7.20 39.82 27.12
N TYR A 83 7.40 38.54 26.81
CA TYR A 83 7.12 37.94 25.51
C TYR A 83 6.17 36.74 25.58
N GLY A 84 5.67 36.38 26.74
CA GLY A 84 4.75 35.23 26.89
C GLY A 84 3.44 35.51 26.19
N GLU A 85 3.07 34.66 25.27
CA GLU A 85 1.75 34.61 24.63
C GLU A 85 0.97 33.43 25.19
N GLU A 86 -0.36 33.51 25.15
CA GLU A 86 -1.20 32.35 25.43
C GLU A 86 -1.01 31.29 24.36
N ARG A 87 -1.05 30.03 24.78
CA ARG A 87 -0.92 28.91 23.87
C ARG A 87 -2.07 28.90 22.86
N ARG A 88 -1.76 29.02 21.56
CA ARG A 88 -2.77 29.00 20.48
C ARG A 88 -3.35 27.62 20.26
N THR A 89 -2.56 26.56 20.52
CA THR A 89 -2.99 25.16 20.39
C THR A 89 -3.72 24.72 21.65
N LYS A 90 -4.95 24.26 21.51
CA LYS A 90 -5.69 23.63 22.62
C LYS A 90 -5.04 22.29 22.97
N VAL A 91 -4.78 22.08 24.25
CA VAL A 91 -4.35 20.77 24.78
C VAL A 91 -5.62 20.04 25.20
N ASN A 92 -5.94 18.95 24.53
CA ASN A 92 -6.98 18.05 24.99
C ASN A 92 -6.31 16.99 25.86
N GLU A 93 -6.85 16.76 27.06
CA GLU A 93 -6.42 15.70 27.99
C GLU A 93 -6.94 14.30 27.56
N MET A 94 -7.44 14.18 26.34
CA MET A 94 -7.75 12.85 25.81
C MET A 94 -6.45 12.07 25.63
N ASP A 95 -6.41 10.86 26.18
CA ASP A 95 -5.37 9.88 25.87
C ASP A 95 -5.19 9.83 24.36
N LEU A 96 -3.99 10.14 23.91
CA LEU A 96 -3.59 9.95 22.52
C LEU A 96 -3.60 8.43 22.26
N LYS A 97 -4.78 7.88 21.95
CA LYS A 97 -4.79 6.67 21.13
C LYS A 97 -3.89 7.00 19.94
N GLU A 98 -2.89 6.19 19.70
CA GLU A 98 -2.00 6.38 18.55
C GLU A 98 -2.87 6.60 17.31
N TRP A 99 -2.87 7.82 16.80
CA TRP A 99 -3.66 8.20 15.64
C TRP A 99 -3.07 7.41 14.45
N LYS A 100 -3.78 6.40 14.03
CA LYS A 100 -3.44 5.71 12.81
C LYS A 100 -3.75 6.65 11.65
N ARG A 101 -2.93 6.63 10.63
CA ARG A 101 -3.16 7.42 9.41
C ARG A 101 -4.55 7.17 8.81
N GLU A 102 -5.10 5.99 9.06
CA GLU A 102 -6.45 5.58 8.68
C GLU A 102 -7.54 6.45 9.31
N ASP A 103 -7.35 6.89 10.57
CA ASP A 103 -8.33 7.70 11.31
C ASP A 103 -8.43 9.12 10.75
N MET A 104 -7.45 9.56 9.97
CA MET A 104 -7.40 10.88 9.33
C MET A 104 -8.00 10.89 7.92
N GLU A 105 -8.16 9.73 7.29
CA GLU A 105 -8.70 9.61 5.93
C GLU A 105 -10.20 9.36 5.98
N PRO A 106 -11.02 10.08 5.19
CA PRO A 106 -12.46 9.85 5.16
C PRO A 106 -12.78 8.49 4.54
N SER A 107 -13.75 7.79 5.14
CA SER A 107 -14.28 6.53 4.59
C SER A 107 -15.18 6.84 3.39
N LEU A 108 -14.69 6.60 2.19
CA LEU A 108 -15.37 6.88 0.92
C LEU A 108 -15.33 5.66 0.01
N ASP A 109 -16.41 5.45 -0.73
CA ASP A 109 -16.45 4.43 -1.77
C ASP A 109 -15.80 4.97 -3.04
N VAL A 110 -14.86 4.20 -3.56
CA VAL A 110 -14.02 4.55 -4.71
C VAL A 110 -13.99 3.43 -5.74
N VAL A 111 -13.80 3.81 -6.99
CA VAL A 111 -13.55 2.89 -8.10
C VAL A 111 -12.06 2.87 -8.38
N ILE A 112 -11.46 1.68 -8.28
CA ILE A 112 -10.07 1.45 -8.59
C ILE A 112 -10.00 0.81 -9.98
N THR A 113 -9.15 1.34 -10.83
CA THR A 113 -8.90 0.79 -12.16
C THR A 113 -7.42 0.48 -12.33
N LEU A 114 -7.12 -0.69 -12.92
CA LEU A 114 -5.76 -1.07 -13.29
C LEU A 114 -5.72 -1.39 -14.78
N SER A 115 -4.85 -0.72 -15.53
CA SER A 115 -4.67 -0.95 -16.94
C SER A 115 -3.68 -2.10 -17.21
N LYS A 116 -3.75 -2.70 -18.41
CA LYS A 116 -2.80 -3.72 -18.87
C LYS A 116 -1.36 -3.17 -18.94
N GLY A 117 -1.23 -1.88 -19.22
CA GLY A 117 0.05 -1.16 -19.22
C GLY A 117 0.60 -0.88 -17.81
N GLY A 118 -0.09 -1.31 -16.75
CA GLY A 118 0.36 -1.13 -15.38
C GLY A 118 0.10 0.27 -14.80
N TYR A 119 -0.95 0.95 -15.25
CA TYR A 119 -1.40 2.22 -14.66
C TYR A 119 -2.58 1.97 -13.74
N VAL A 120 -2.50 2.48 -12.53
CA VAL A 120 -3.57 2.42 -11.52
C VAL A 120 -4.08 3.82 -11.19
N LYS A 121 -5.36 3.92 -10.91
CA LYS A 121 -5.98 5.15 -10.40
C LYS A 121 -7.16 4.84 -9.50
N ARG A 122 -7.45 5.78 -8.61
CA ARG A 122 -8.59 5.77 -7.69
C ARG A 122 -9.47 6.99 -7.99
N ILE A 123 -10.76 6.77 -8.17
CA ILE A 123 -11.75 7.82 -8.43
C ILE A 123 -12.94 7.62 -7.51
N LEU A 124 -13.54 8.69 -7.01
CA LEU A 124 -14.78 8.59 -6.22
C LEU A 124 -15.89 7.91 -7.04
N GLU A 125 -16.60 6.97 -6.43
CA GLU A 125 -17.71 6.26 -7.07
C GLU A 125 -18.78 7.22 -7.60
N THR A 126 -19.08 8.27 -6.85
CA THR A 126 -20.05 9.32 -7.24
C THR A 126 -19.66 10.01 -8.56
N THR A 127 -18.35 10.24 -8.78
CA THR A 127 -17.84 10.79 -10.03
C THR A 127 -17.98 9.80 -11.20
N TYR A 128 -17.91 8.52 -10.91
CA TYR A 128 -18.07 7.47 -11.92
C TYR A 128 -19.52 7.28 -12.35
N ARG A 129 -20.47 7.41 -11.43
CA ARG A 129 -21.92 7.26 -11.68
C ARG A 129 -22.57 8.51 -12.31
N ALA A 130 -21.93 9.67 -12.27
CA ALA A 130 -22.53 10.92 -12.72
C ALA A 130 -22.62 11.00 -14.26
N GLN A 131 -23.69 10.41 -14.87
CA GLN A 131 -24.10 10.74 -16.23
C GLN A 131 -25.59 11.09 -16.29
N HIS A 132 -25.86 12.29 -16.82
CA HIS A 132 -27.20 12.71 -17.16
C HIS A 132 -27.64 12.15 -18.52
N ARG A 133 -28.94 11.96 -18.67
CA ARG A 133 -29.63 11.45 -19.87
C ARG A 133 -29.17 12.15 -21.18
N GLY A 134 -28.87 11.34 -22.21
CA GLY A 134 -28.70 11.83 -23.57
C GLY A 134 -27.27 12.07 -24.07
N GLY A 135 -26.23 11.71 -23.23
CA GLY A 135 -24.84 11.78 -23.65
C GLY A 135 -24.41 10.58 -24.50
N LYS A 136 -23.61 10.81 -25.53
CA LYS A 136 -22.79 9.77 -26.17
C LYS A 136 -21.89 9.18 -25.09
N GLY A 137 -21.86 7.84 -24.92
CA GLY A 137 -21.13 7.14 -23.87
C GLY A 137 -19.75 7.77 -23.58
N LYS A 138 -19.41 7.96 -22.30
CA LYS A 138 -18.13 8.55 -21.90
C LYS A 138 -17.07 7.48 -21.82
N VAL A 139 -15.93 7.74 -22.44
CA VAL A 139 -14.73 6.90 -22.36
C VAL A 139 -14.25 6.89 -20.91
N GLY A 140 -14.18 5.72 -20.27
CA GLY A 140 -13.78 5.57 -18.86
C GLY A 140 -12.31 5.89 -18.60
N GLN A 141 -11.47 5.84 -19.65
CA GLN A 141 -10.07 6.24 -19.64
C GLN A 141 -9.68 6.66 -21.05
N LYS A 142 -8.94 7.77 -21.17
CA LYS A 142 -8.39 8.18 -22.46
C LYS A 142 -7.31 7.17 -22.82
N MET A 143 -7.59 6.35 -23.81
CA MET A 143 -6.62 5.38 -24.31
C MET A 143 -5.44 6.13 -24.90
N THR A 144 -4.25 5.73 -24.54
CA THR A 144 -3.05 6.15 -25.26
C THR A 144 -3.11 5.64 -26.69
N LYS A 145 -2.38 6.28 -27.59
CA LYS A 145 -2.25 5.85 -28.99
C LYS A 145 -1.83 4.37 -29.12
N ASP A 146 -1.33 3.77 -28.01
CA ASP A 146 -0.83 2.39 -27.94
C ASP A 146 -1.88 1.36 -27.46
N GLY A 147 -3.17 1.74 -27.35
CA GLY A 147 -4.25 0.79 -27.07
C GLY A 147 -4.23 0.15 -25.67
N ASP A 148 -3.79 0.88 -24.63
CA ASP A 148 -3.83 0.39 -23.27
C ASP A 148 -5.28 0.19 -22.78
N ILE A 149 -5.55 -0.94 -22.14
CA ILE A 149 -6.88 -1.37 -21.69
C ILE A 149 -6.91 -1.49 -20.21
N VAL A 150 -8.10 -1.32 -19.62
CA VAL A 150 -8.39 -1.48 -18.20
C VAL A 150 -9.10 -2.82 -17.97
N PRO A 151 -8.37 -3.92 -17.76
CA PRO A 151 -8.97 -5.23 -17.50
C PRO A 151 -9.52 -5.36 -16.07
N TYR A 152 -9.07 -4.52 -15.15
CA TYR A 152 -9.48 -4.59 -13.74
C TYR A 152 -10.17 -3.31 -13.32
N LEU A 153 -11.39 -3.46 -12.85
CA LEU A 153 -12.21 -2.40 -12.27
C LEU A 153 -12.88 -2.98 -11.03
N GLN A 154 -12.61 -2.38 -9.87
CA GLN A 154 -13.20 -2.80 -8.59
C GLN A 154 -13.70 -1.58 -7.83
N VAL A 155 -14.83 -1.75 -7.12
CA VAL A 155 -15.27 -0.82 -6.08
C VAL A 155 -14.68 -1.28 -4.75
N ALA A 156 -14.17 -0.33 -3.99
CA ALA A 156 -13.59 -0.54 -2.69
C ALA A 156 -13.87 0.67 -1.80
N ASN A 157 -13.76 0.49 -0.50
CA ASN A 157 -13.69 1.60 0.45
C ASN A 157 -12.26 2.11 0.56
N THR A 158 -12.08 3.39 0.88
CA THR A 158 -10.74 3.96 1.11
C THR A 158 -9.94 3.23 2.18
N HIS A 159 -10.61 2.63 3.18
CA HIS A 159 -9.99 1.88 4.27
C HIS A 159 -9.72 0.41 3.95
N ASP A 160 -10.20 -0.09 2.81
CA ASP A 160 -9.92 -1.47 2.39
C ASP A 160 -8.43 -1.68 2.09
N THR A 161 -8.01 -2.93 2.19
CA THR A 161 -6.67 -3.35 1.79
C THR A 161 -6.68 -3.81 0.35
N LEU A 162 -5.75 -3.28 -0.44
CA LEU A 162 -5.52 -3.64 -1.82
C LEU A 162 -4.31 -4.56 -1.96
N LEU A 163 -4.50 -5.70 -2.59
CA LEU A 163 -3.47 -6.69 -2.87
C LEU A 163 -3.19 -6.73 -4.38
N PHE A 164 -1.94 -6.47 -4.75
CA PHE A 164 -1.45 -6.62 -6.12
C PHE A 164 -0.66 -7.91 -6.25
N PHE A 165 -1.09 -8.79 -7.13
CA PHE A 165 -0.38 -10.03 -7.45
C PHE A 165 0.33 -9.90 -8.79
N THR A 166 1.55 -10.44 -8.87
CA THR A 166 2.38 -10.34 -10.07
C THR A 166 2.49 -11.68 -10.80
N ASP A 167 2.89 -11.62 -12.06
CA ASP A 167 3.19 -12.78 -12.90
C ASP A 167 4.28 -13.70 -12.31
N LYS A 168 5.12 -13.15 -11.41
CA LYS A 168 6.17 -13.90 -10.69
C LYS A 168 5.69 -14.55 -9.39
N GLY A 169 4.40 -14.44 -9.06
CA GLY A 169 3.83 -15.02 -7.84
C GLY A 169 4.14 -14.25 -6.57
N ARG A 170 4.51 -12.97 -6.68
CA ARG A 170 4.66 -12.06 -5.54
C ARG A 170 3.36 -11.31 -5.29
N VAL A 171 3.14 -10.92 -4.04
CA VAL A 171 2.04 -10.06 -3.63
C VAL A 171 2.58 -8.81 -2.95
N PHE A 172 1.93 -7.68 -3.21
CA PHE A 172 2.16 -6.40 -2.55
C PHE A 172 0.86 -5.93 -1.90
N LYS A 173 0.98 -5.30 -0.74
CA LYS A 173 -0.14 -4.78 0.03
C LYS A 173 -0.06 -3.26 0.10
N LEU A 174 -1.20 -2.62 -0.08
CA LEU A 174 -1.38 -1.18 0.01
C LEU A 174 -2.76 -0.89 0.60
N ARG A 175 -2.92 0.18 1.35
CA ARG A 175 -4.26 0.68 1.69
C ARG A 175 -4.83 1.46 0.50
N VAL A 176 -6.12 1.34 0.28
CA VAL A 176 -6.77 2.02 -0.87
C VAL A 176 -6.58 3.54 -0.81
N PHE A 177 -6.58 4.15 0.39
CA PHE A 177 -6.34 5.58 0.53
C PHE A 177 -4.92 6.02 0.14
N GLU A 178 -3.94 5.12 0.14
CA GLU A 178 -2.56 5.41 -0.29
C GLU A 178 -2.43 5.52 -1.82
N LEU A 179 -3.42 5.03 -2.57
CA LEU A 179 -3.46 5.25 -4.01
C LEU A 179 -3.72 6.72 -4.32
N PRO A 180 -3.00 7.31 -5.27
CA PRO A 180 -3.26 8.67 -5.73
C PRO A 180 -4.72 8.82 -6.17
N ALA A 181 -5.43 9.80 -5.58
CA ALA A 181 -6.78 10.15 -6.00
C ALA A 181 -6.73 10.91 -7.33
N ASP A 182 -7.55 10.50 -8.27
CA ASP A 182 -7.68 11.16 -9.56
C ASP A 182 -9.07 11.78 -9.68
N GLN A 183 -9.13 13.03 -10.08
CA GLN A 183 -10.39 13.76 -10.28
C GLN A 183 -11.02 13.48 -11.64
N SER A 184 -10.20 13.05 -12.60
CA SER A 184 -10.65 12.83 -13.98
C SER A 184 -10.76 11.35 -14.34
N ARG A 185 -11.92 10.98 -14.88
CA ARG A 185 -12.10 9.63 -15.45
C ARG A 185 -11.20 9.37 -16.66
N THR A 186 -10.81 10.41 -17.38
CA THR A 186 -10.04 10.30 -18.62
C THR A 186 -8.53 10.33 -18.40
N SER A 187 -8.04 10.55 -17.18
CA SER A 187 -6.62 10.51 -16.86
C SER A 187 -6.03 9.11 -17.07
N ARG A 188 -4.73 9.07 -17.29
CA ARG A 188 -3.99 7.80 -17.44
C ARG A 188 -3.79 7.08 -16.11
N GLY A 189 -3.77 7.80 -14.99
CA GLY A 189 -3.40 7.28 -13.68
C GLY A 189 -1.89 7.24 -13.45
N THR A 190 -1.49 6.63 -12.36
CA THR A 190 -0.08 6.53 -11.91
C THR A 190 0.47 5.14 -12.26
N PRO A 191 1.72 5.03 -12.75
CA PRO A 191 2.36 3.74 -12.95
C PRO A 191 2.46 2.97 -11.63
N VAL A 192 2.08 1.71 -11.63
CA VAL A 192 2.14 0.85 -10.42
C VAL A 192 3.57 0.72 -9.90
N SER A 193 4.57 0.77 -10.79
CA SER A 193 6.00 0.76 -10.43
C SER A 193 6.44 1.95 -9.56
N ASN A 194 5.68 3.05 -9.56
CA ASN A 194 5.94 4.20 -8.68
C ASN A 194 5.35 4.00 -7.27
N ILE A 195 4.48 3.02 -7.11
CA ILE A 195 3.74 2.76 -5.86
C ILE A 195 4.31 1.54 -5.15
N ILE A 196 4.65 0.49 -5.90
CA ILE A 196 5.19 -0.77 -5.38
C ILE A 196 6.50 -1.14 -6.08
N ASN A 197 7.39 -1.85 -5.36
CA ASN A 197 8.73 -2.21 -5.85
C ASN A 197 8.68 -3.44 -6.77
N LEU A 198 8.26 -3.25 -8.02
CA LEU A 198 8.29 -4.29 -9.04
C LEU A 198 9.73 -4.56 -9.50
N ALA A 199 10.04 -5.83 -9.74
CA ALA A 199 11.29 -6.20 -10.39
C ALA A 199 11.25 -5.86 -11.90
N PRO A 200 12.41 -5.75 -12.58
CA PRO A 200 12.44 -5.57 -14.02
C PRO A 200 11.63 -6.67 -14.75
N ASN A 201 10.79 -6.26 -15.70
CA ASN A 201 9.89 -7.13 -16.46
C ASN A 201 8.81 -7.87 -15.64
N GLU A 202 8.55 -7.46 -14.40
CA GLU A 202 7.47 -7.98 -13.59
C GLU A 202 6.19 -7.17 -13.82
N LYS A 203 5.05 -7.86 -13.96
CA LYS A 203 3.75 -7.26 -14.27
C LYS A 203 2.71 -7.66 -13.23
N VAL A 204 1.82 -6.74 -12.91
CA VAL A 204 0.64 -7.06 -12.09
C VAL A 204 -0.35 -7.83 -12.97
N THR A 205 -0.76 -9.00 -12.50
CA THR A 205 -1.68 -9.91 -13.20
C THR A 205 -3.02 -10.09 -12.51
N ALA A 206 -3.11 -9.73 -11.23
CA ALA A 206 -4.38 -9.71 -10.50
C ALA A 206 -4.38 -8.62 -9.43
N MET A 207 -5.57 -8.11 -9.13
CA MET A 207 -5.82 -7.10 -8.12
C MET A 207 -7.03 -7.55 -7.29
N LEU A 208 -6.90 -7.56 -5.98
CA LEU A 208 -7.98 -7.90 -5.06
C LEU A 208 -8.08 -6.83 -3.97
N THR A 209 -9.31 -6.49 -3.61
CA THR A 209 -9.61 -5.67 -2.44
C THR A 209 -10.23 -6.53 -1.36
N VAL A 210 -9.78 -6.35 -0.13
CA VAL A 210 -10.28 -7.06 1.05
C VAL A 210 -10.49 -6.06 2.18
N THR A 211 -11.58 -6.21 2.90
CA THR A 211 -11.90 -5.35 4.06
C THR A 211 -11.00 -5.72 5.24
N SER A 212 -10.85 -7.00 5.51
CA SER A 212 -9.95 -7.51 6.54
C SER A 212 -9.07 -8.64 6.00
N LEU A 213 -7.81 -8.66 6.42
CA LEU A 213 -6.88 -9.76 6.12
C LEU A 213 -7.00 -10.92 7.13
N LEU A 214 -7.85 -10.78 8.15
CA LEU A 214 -8.10 -11.80 9.18
C LEU A 214 -9.28 -12.71 8.84
N GLU A 215 -9.99 -12.44 7.74
CA GLU A 215 -11.11 -13.26 7.30
C GLU A 215 -10.68 -14.71 7.04
N ASP A 216 -11.46 -15.67 7.50
CA ASP A 216 -11.24 -17.10 7.25
C ASP A 216 -11.63 -17.49 5.82
N THR A 217 -10.91 -16.92 4.88
CA THR A 217 -11.08 -17.16 3.45
C THR A 217 -9.76 -17.57 2.83
N TYR A 218 -9.85 -18.09 1.61
CA TYR A 218 -8.70 -18.62 0.90
C TYR A 218 -8.41 -17.82 -0.36
N LEU A 219 -7.14 -17.67 -0.66
CA LEU A 219 -6.64 -17.24 -1.96
C LEU A 219 -6.49 -18.48 -2.84
N ILE A 220 -7.22 -18.50 -3.97
CA ILE A 220 -7.03 -19.48 -5.04
C ILE A 220 -6.17 -18.81 -6.12
N MET A 221 -5.01 -19.38 -6.35
CA MET A 221 -4.03 -18.88 -7.31
C MET A 221 -3.84 -19.89 -8.42
N ILE A 222 -3.89 -19.43 -9.69
CA ILE A 222 -3.81 -20.32 -10.86
C ILE A 222 -2.77 -19.79 -11.83
N THR A 223 -1.92 -20.72 -12.32
CA THR A 223 -0.85 -20.40 -13.25
C THR A 223 -1.26 -20.68 -14.69
N LYS A 224 -0.52 -20.13 -15.63
CA LYS A 224 -0.66 -20.33 -17.07
C LYS A 224 -0.53 -21.78 -17.49
N ALA A 225 0.32 -22.55 -16.79
CA ALA A 225 0.46 -24.00 -17.00
C ALA A 225 -0.64 -24.84 -16.32
N GLY A 226 -1.63 -24.22 -15.68
CA GLY A 226 -2.77 -24.91 -15.06
C GLY A 226 -2.48 -25.53 -13.70
N LYS A 227 -1.49 -25.04 -12.99
CA LYS A 227 -1.30 -25.35 -11.56
C LYS A 227 -2.22 -24.48 -10.73
N VAL A 228 -2.75 -25.06 -9.66
CA VAL A 228 -3.59 -24.38 -8.67
C VAL A 228 -2.95 -24.45 -7.29
N LYS A 229 -3.09 -23.40 -6.54
CA LYS A 229 -2.70 -23.33 -5.12
C LYS A 229 -3.80 -22.67 -4.33
N ARG A 230 -4.07 -23.22 -3.14
CA ARG A 230 -4.95 -22.62 -2.13
C ARG A 230 -4.11 -22.20 -0.93
N MET A 231 -4.34 -21.01 -0.42
CA MET A 231 -3.62 -20.45 0.71
C MET A 231 -4.57 -19.62 1.56
N HIS A 232 -4.47 -19.70 2.90
CA HIS A 232 -5.24 -18.84 3.79
C HIS A 232 -4.89 -17.36 3.58
N LEU A 233 -5.91 -16.50 3.57
CA LEU A 233 -5.76 -15.06 3.42
C LEU A 233 -4.89 -14.43 4.54
N PRO A 234 -5.02 -14.79 5.82
CA PRO A 234 -4.17 -14.25 6.90
C PRO A 234 -2.66 -14.41 6.68
N LEU A 235 -2.23 -15.40 5.89
CA LEU A 235 -0.81 -15.58 5.57
C LEU A 235 -0.19 -14.42 4.77
N VAL A 236 -1.00 -13.54 4.19
CA VAL A 236 -0.55 -12.32 3.51
C VAL A 236 -0.74 -11.05 4.36
N ARG A 237 -0.97 -11.19 5.68
CA ARG A 237 -1.10 -10.04 6.60
C ARG A 237 0.18 -9.22 6.65
N ASN A 238 1.32 -9.88 6.82
CA ASN A 238 2.62 -9.25 6.98
C ASN A 238 3.39 -9.29 5.66
N ILE A 239 3.28 -8.21 4.89
CA ILE A 239 3.96 -8.02 3.60
C ILE A 239 4.92 -6.84 3.72
N ASN A 240 6.19 -7.08 3.48
CA ASN A 240 7.22 -6.05 3.45
C ASN A 240 7.14 -5.24 2.14
N ARG A 241 7.77 -4.07 2.09
CA ARG A 241 7.83 -3.22 0.88
C ARG A 241 8.42 -3.94 -0.34
N ALA A 242 9.27 -4.94 -0.14
CA ALA A 242 9.82 -5.77 -1.22
C ALA A 242 8.82 -6.78 -1.81
N GLY A 243 7.59 -6.84 -1.26
CA GLY A 243 6.60 -7.84 -1.62
C GLY A 243 6.87 -9.19 -0.95
N LEU A 244 5.90 -10.10 -1.08
CA LEU A 244 5.94 -11.43 -0.49
C LEU A 244 5.74 -12.50 -1.57
N ASN A 245 6.59 -13.52 -1.60
CA ASN A 245 6.40 -14.65 -2.48
C ASN A 245 5.26 -15.54 -1.97
N THR A 246 4.18 -15.63 -2.74
CA THR A 246 3.01 -16.45 -2.42
C THR A 246 2.92 -17.73 -3.24
N PHE A 247 3.66 -17.81 -4.33
CA PHE A 247 3.63 -18.98 -5.22
C PHE A 247 5.03 -19.27 -5.77
N LYS A 248 5.58 -20.44 -5.47
CA LYS A 248 6.82 -20.91 -6.11
C LYS A 248 6.51 -21.44 -7.51
N LEU A 249 6.73 -20.58 -8.50
CA LEU A 249 6.50 -20.89 -9.90
C LEU A 249 7.60 -21.82 -10.45
N SER A 250 7.23 -22.62 -11.45
CA SER A 250 8.21 -23.33 -12.27
C SER A 250 8.86 -22.37 -13.27
N LYS A 251 9.99 -22.76 -13.84
CA LYS A 251 10.61 -22.00 -14.93
C LYS A 251 9.61 -21.87 -16.09
N ASP A 252 9.48 -20.68 -16.63
CA ASP A 252 8.58 -20.31 -17.74
C ASP A 252 7.07 -20.37 -17.43
N ASP A 253 6.67 -20.53 -16.15
CA ASP A 253 5.28 -20.44 -15.73
C ASP A 253 4.99 -19.06 -15.14
N GLU A 254 3.76 -18.59 -15.27
CA GLU A 254 3.31 -17.28 -14.85
C GLU A 254 2.03 -17.40 -14.02
N LEU A 255 1.89 -16.62 -12.95
CA LEU A 255 0.63 -16.47 -12.23
C LEU A 255 -0.30 -15.61 -13.09
N ILE A 256 -1.49 -16.12 -13.41
CA ILE A 256 -2.44 -15.39 -14.27
C ILE A 256 -3.72 -14.97 -13.57
N SER A 257 -4.10 -15.66 -12.50
CA SER A 257 -5.35 -15.37 -11.80
C SER A 257 -5.20 -15.62 -10.32
N VAL A 258 -5.82 -14.73 -9.53
CA VAL A 258 -6.00 -14.88 -8.10
C VAL A 258 -7.43 -14.48 -7.77
N SER A 259 -8.11 -15.31 -6.99
CA SER A 259 -9.48 -15.08 -6.54
C SER A 259 -9.60 -15.45 -5.06
N LEU A 260 -10.53 -14.82 -4.37
CA LEU A 260 -10.93 -15.26 -3.04
C LEU A 260 -11.93 -16.39 -3.19
N ALA A 261 -11.86 -17.39 -2.33
CA ALA A 261 -12.80 -18.50 -2.29
C ALA A 261 -13.06 -18.95 -0.86
N ASP A 262 -14.30 -19.24 -0.60
CA ASP A 262 -14.70 -19.94 0.61
C ASP A 262 -14.53 -21.46 0.42
N GLU A 263 -14.69 -22.22 1.50
CA GLU A 263 -14.46 -23.67 1.47
C GLU A 263 -15.43 -24.42 0.57
N ASN A 264 -16.65 -23.92 0.45
CA ASN A 264 -17.75 -24.57 -0.26
C ASN A 264 -17.92 -24.11 -1.71
N GLU A 265 -17.05 -23.24 -2.20
CA GLU A 265 -17.14 -22.73 -3.56
C GLU A 265 -16.32 -23.58 -4.55
N ASP A 266 -16.75 -23.58 -5.78
CA ASP A 266 -16.08 -24.29 -6.86
C ASP A 266 -15.12 -23.40 -7.62
N VAL A 267 -14.02 -24.01 -8.07
CA VAL A 267 -13.02 -23.38 -8.94
C VAL A 267 -13.21 -23.86 -10.37
N THR A 268 -13.27 -22.91 -11.30
CA THR A 268 -13.27 -23.22 -12.73
C THR A 268 -11.97 -22.78 -13.39
N ILE A 269 -11.45 -23.61 -14.30
CA ILE A 269 -10.25 -23.31 -15.13
C ILE A 269 -10.60 -23.56 -16.58
N ILE A 270 -10.26 -22.62 -17.47
CA ILE A 270 -10.56 -22.70 -18.90
C ILE A 270 -9.27 -22.55 -19.67
N THR A 271 -9.07 -23.44 -20.66
CA THR A 271 -7.88 -23.46 -21.51
C THR A 271 -8.13 -22.85 -22.88
N ARG A 272 -7.04 -22.45 -23.52
CA ARG A 272 -7.04 -21.88 -24.88
C ARG A 272 -7.59 -22.85 -25.93
N ASP A 273 -7.41 -24.15 -25.73
CA ASP A 273 -7.92 -25.20 -26.62
C ASP A 273 -9.39 -25.57 -26.32
N GLY A 274 -10.08 -24.78 -25.48
CA GLY A 274 -11.53 -24.88 -25.25
C GLY A 274 -11.96 -25.94 -24.25
N MET A 275 -11.05 -26.40 -23.40
CA MET A 275 -11.39 -27.30 -22.29
C MET A 275 -11.70 -26.48 -21.04
N SER A 276 -12.60 -27.02 -20.21
CA SER A 276 -12.88 -26.46 -18.88
C SER A 276 -12.95 -27.56 -17.84
N ILE A 277 -12.51 -27.27 -16.63
CA ILE A 277 -12.69 -28.13 -15.48
C ILE A 277 -13.33 -27.31 -14.36
N ARG A 278 -14.24 -27.94 -13.61
CA ARG A 278 -14.87 -27.39 -12.41
C ARG A 278 -14.69 -28.38 -11.27
N PHE A 279 -14.16 -27.93 -10.15
CA PHE A 279 -13.92 -28.75 -8.98
C PHE A 279 -14.06 -27.93 -7.69
N PRO A 280 -14.46 -28.53 -6.54
CA PRO A 280 -14.55 -27.85 -5.27
C PRO A 280 -13.19 -27.30 -4.80
N SER A 281 -13.16 -26.10 -4.26
CA SER A 281 -11.96 -25.48 -3.69
C SER A 281 -11.31 -26.33 -2.63
N SER A 282 -12.11 -27.10 -1.87
CA SER A 282 -11.68 -28.04 -0.83
C SER A 282 -10.77 -29.16 -1.31
N GLN A 283 -10.83 -29.54 -2.61
CA GLN A 283 -9.90 -30.51 -3.19
C GLN A 283 -8.45 -29.99 -3.30
N VAL A 284 -8.25 -28.69 -3.11
CA VAL A 284 -6.92 -28.07 -3.09
C VAL A 284 -6.52 -27.84 -1.63
N ARG A 285 -5.65 -28.72 -1.11
CA ARG A 285 -5.16 -28.59 0.27
C ARG A 285 -4.51 -27.21 0.47
N PRO A 286 -4.85 -26.47 1.54
CA PRO A 286 -4.19 -25.22 1.88
C PRO A 286 -2.69 -25.43 2.08
N THR A 287 -1.89 -24.51 1.59
CA THR A 287 -0.42 -24.59 1.66
C THR A 287 0.20 -23.27 2.07
N GLN A 288 1.39 -23.32 2.64
CA GLN A 288 2.16 -22.16 3.09
C GLN A 288 2.71 -21.32 1.91
N ARG A 289 3.16 -20.09 2.21
CA ARG A 289 3.62 -19.08 1.24
C ARG A 289 4.59 -19.63 0.18
N GLY A 290 5.69 -20.25 0.60
CA GLY A 290 6.75 -20.73 -0.29
C GLY A 290 6.44 -22.02 -1.07
N ALA A 291 5.24 -22.60 -0.93
CA ALA A 291 4.89 -23.84 -1.63
C ALA A 291 4.57 -23.59 -3.11
N GLY A 292 4.84 -24.60 -3.94
CA GLY A 292 4.38 -24.65 -5.34
C GLY A 292 2.92 -25.06 -5.43
N GLY A 293 2.34 -24.90 -6.63
CA GLY A 293 0.98 -25.37 -6.93
C GLY A 293 0.95 -26.85 -7.31
N ILE A 294 -0.25 -27.39 -7.27
CA ILE A 294 -0.57 -28.75 -7.73
C ILE A 294 -1.33 -28.67 -9.06
N ARG A 295 -1.43 -29.77 -9.78
CA ARG A 295 -2.15 -29.79 -11.07
C ARG A 295 -3.63 -29.51 -10.86
N GLY A 296 -4.14 -28.41 -11.46
CA GLY A 296 -5.56 -28.06 -11.51
C GLY A 296 -6.26 -28.70 -12.70
N ILE A 297 -5.66 -28.62 -13.89
CA ILE A 297 -6.15 -29.20 -15.14
C ILE A 297 -5.01 -29.90 -15.90
N LYS A 298 -5.33 -30.95 -16.63
CA LYS A 298 -4.41 -31.60 -17.59
C LYS A 298 -4.59 -30.92 -18.93
N MET A 299 -3.53 -30.30 -19.42
CA MET A 299 -3.54 -29.66 -20.75
C MET A 299 -3.74 -30.65 -21.86
N LYS A 300 -4.52 -30.29 -22.88
CA LYS A 300 -4.80 -31.11 -24.04
C LYS A 300 -3.59 -31.25 -24.95
N THR A 301 -2.86 -30.19 -25.14
CA THR A 301 -1.63 -30.10 -25.93
C THR A 301 -0.51 -29.46 -25.13
N ALA A 302 0.74 -29.67 -25.48
CA ALA A 302 1.88 -29.02 -24.83
C ALA A 302 1.87 -27.48 -24.98
N GLN A 303 1.17 -27.00 -26.00
CA GLN A 303 1.06 -25.55 -26.28
C GLN A 303 -0.22 -24.91 -25.66
N ASP A 304 -1.10 -25.76 -25.07
CA ASP A 304 -2.31 -25.25 -24.41
C ASP A 304 -1.95 -24.48 -23.12
N VAL A 305 -2.71 -23.46 -22.84
CA VAL A 305 -2.50 -22.61 -21.65
C VAL A 305 -3.85 -22.24 -21.04
N VAL A 306 -3.86 -21.96 -19.77
CA VAL A 306 -5.03 -21.37 -19.11
C VAL A 306 -5.22 -19.94 -19.62
N VAL A 307 -6.44 -19.60 -19.98
CA VAL A 307 -6.83 -18.27 -20.44
C VAL A 307 -7.79 -17.56 -19.49
N TYR A 308 -8.47 -18.34 -18.65
CA TYR A 308 -9.36 -17.80 -17.64
C TYR A 308 -9.50 -18.78 -16.46
N SER A 309 -9.67 -18.24 -15.28
CA SER A 309 -10.12 -18.98 -14.10
C SER A 309 -10.88 -18.07 -13.17
N GLY A 310 -11.75 -18.66 -12.36
CA GLY A 310 -12.55 -17.93 -11.38
C GLY A 310 -13.21 -18.89 -10.38
N VAL A 311 -13.77 -18.32 -9.33
CA VAL A 311 -14.61 -19.00 -8.37
C VAL A 311 -16.05 -18.91 -8.84
N VAL A 312 -16.82 -19.98 -8.71
CA VAL A 312 -18.15 -20.10 -9.31
C VAL A 312 -19.11 -20.89 -8.44
N ASN A 313 -20.39 -20.55 -8.58
CA ASN A 313 -21.52 -21.26 -8.01
C ASN A 313 -22.42 -21.82 -9.13
N ASP A 314 -23.37 -22.66 -8.78
CA ASP A 314 -24.31 -23.28 -9.74
C ASP A 314 -25.18 -22.27 -10.48
N GLU A 315 -25.49 -21.16 -9.83
CA GLU A 315 -26.33 -20.06 -10.35
C GLU A 315 -25.60 -19.16 -11.34
N ASP A 316 -24.27 -19.18 -11.31
CA ASP A 316 -23.45 -18.36 -12.20
C ASP A 316 -23.47 -18.89 -13.64
N SER A 317 -23.06 -18.05 -14.57
CA SER A 317 -22.91 -18.39 -15.98
C SER A 317 -21.50 -18.10 -16.46
N LEU A 318 -21.01 -18.91 -17.37
CA LEU A 318 -19.74 -18.71 -18.08
C LEU A 318 -19.99 -18.01 -19.40
N LEU A 319 -19.45 -16.83 -19.55
CA LEU A 319 -19.21 -16.22 -20.87
C LEU A 319 -17.87 -16.71 -21.42
N ILE A 320 -17.87 -17.21 -22.65
CA ILE A 320 -16.66 -17.64 -23.34
C ILE A 320 -16.65 -17.13 -24.79
N ILE A 321 -15.49 -16.66 -25.25
CA ILE A 321 -15.33 -16.09 -26.60
C ILE A 321 -14.06 -16.64 -27.25
N GLY A 322 -14.20 -17.04 -28.53
CA GLY A 322 -13.08 -17.42 -29.39
C GLY A 322 -12.46 -16.22 -30.09
N ARG A 323 -11.24 -16.38 -30.56
CA ARG A 323 -10.45 -15.32 -31.24
C ARG A 323 -11.12 -14.78 -32.52
N ARG A 324 -12.05 -15.53 -33.11
CA ARG A 324 -12.85 -15.09 -34.30
C ARG A 324 -14.13 -14.36 -33.92
N GLY A 325 -14.35 -14.09 -32.62
CA GLY A 325 -15.50 -13.34 -32.13
C GLY A 325 -16.81 -14.12 -32.01
N ILE A 326 -16.73 -15.46 -32.12
CA ILE A 326 -17.83 -16.33 -31.79
C ILE A 326 -17.76 -16.68 -30.28
N GLY A 327 -18.88 -16.56 -29.62
CA GLY A 327 -18.95 -16.82 -28.18
C GLY A 327 -20.35 -17.18 -27.72
N LYS A 328 -20.49 -17.45 -26.43
CA LYS A 328 -21.75 -17.83 -25.79
C LYS A 328 -21.72 -17.63 -24.31
N ILE A 329 -22.88 -17.63 -23.70
CA ILE A 329 -23.11 -17.75 -22.26
C ILE A 329 -23.67 -19.14 -21.97
N SER A 330 -23.11 -19.85 -20.99
CA SER A 330 -23.55 -21.18 -20.57
C SER A 330 -23.58 -21.24 -19.05
N GLU A 331 -24.68 -21.72 -18.47
CA GLU A 331 -24.86 -21.84 -17.03
C GLU A 331 -23.93 -22.90 -16.42
N PHE A 332 -23.36 -22.63 -15.22
CA PHE A 332 -22.42 -23.55 -14.57
C PHE A 332 -23.06 -24.87 -14.14
N ARG A 333 -24.37 -24.95 -13.94
CA ARG A 333 -25.09 -26.22 -13.73
C ARG A 333 -24.92 -27.22 -14.89
N ASN A 334 -24.56 -26.75 -16.10
CA ASN A 334 -24.23 -27.60 -17.24
C ASN A 334 -22.80 -28.15 -17.21
N TYR A 335 -21.98 -27.72 -16.25
CA TYR A 335 -20.59 -28.14 -16.06
C TYR A 335 -20.52 -29.05 -14.84
N ARG A 336 -20.41 -30.35 -15.09
CA ARG A 336 -20.29 -31.33 -14.00
C ARG A 336 -19.09 -31.02 -13.11
N ILE A 337 -19.25 -31.17 -11.82
CA ILE A 337 -18.16 -31.16 -10.86
C ILE A 337 -17.25 -32.37 -11.12
N GLN A 338 -15.95 -32.17 -11.13
CA GLN A 338 -14.94 -33.17 -11.43
C GLN A 338 -13.85 -33.19 -10.37
N ASN A 339 -13.03 -34.22 -10.38
CA ASN A 339 -11.79 -34.19 -9.61
C ASN A 339 -10.76 -33.29 -10.30
N ARG A 340 -10.04 -32.47 -9.51
CA ARG A 340 -8.96 -31.65 -10.05
C ARG A 340 -7.90 -32.46 -10.77
N GLY A 341 -7.20 -31.84 -11.71
CA GLY A 341 -6.11 -32.46 -12.46
C GLY A 341 -6.55 -33.36 -13.61
N GLY A 342 -7.87 -33.50 -13.83
CA GLY A 342 -8.44 -34.14 -15.00
C GLY A 342 -8.30 -33.32 -16.28
N SER A 343 -8.68 -33.91 -17.43
CA SER A 343 -8.65 -33.22 -18.74
C SER A 343 -9.81 -32.25 -18.94
N GLY A 344 -10.77 -32.21 -18.00
CA GLY A 344 -11.94 -31.36 -18.08
C GLY A 344 -12.96 -31.81 -19.11
N VAL A 345 -13.88 -30.93 -19.45
CA VAL A 345 -14.93 -31.10 -20.45
C VAL A 345 -14.80 -30.01 -21.52
N LEU A 346 -15.24 -30.34 -22.75
CA LEU A 346 -15.25 -29.35 -23.81
C LEU A 346 -16.24 -28.24 -23.51
N THR A 347 -15.80 -26.99 -23.50
CA THR A 347 -16.64 -25.82 -23.32
C THR A 347 -16.85 -25.04 -24.63
N LEU A 348 -15.81 -24.92 -25.47
CA LEU A 348 -15.92 -24.32 -26.78
C LEU A 348 -15.18 -25.20 -27.78
N LYS A 349 -15.88 -25.66 -28.83
CA LYS A 349 -15.22 -26.41 -29.94
C LYS A 349 -14.37 -25.44 -30.74
N VAL A 350 -13.04 -25.61 -30.66
CA VAL A 350 -12.08 -24.85 -31.45
C VAL A 350 -12.12 -25.35 -32.91
N THR A 351 -12.49 -24.46 -33.82
CA THR A 351 -12.56 -24.66 -35.26
C THR A 351 -12.01 -23.43 -35.98
N ASP A 352 -11.82 -23.49 -37.29
CA ASP A 352 -11.41 -22.32 -38.07
C ASP A 352 -12.40 -21.13 -37.94
N LYS A 353 -13.70 -21.45 -37.69
CA LYS A 353 -14.72 -20.43 -37.49
C LYS A 353 -14.66 -19.75 -36.11
N THR A 354 -14.40 -20.52 -35.04
CA THR A 354 -14.37 -19.96 -33.65
C THR A 354 -12.99 -19.42 -33.31
N GLY A 355 -11.94 -19.99 -33.87
CA GLY A 355 -10.57 -19.81 -33.40
C GLY A 355 -10.35 -20.44 -32.01
N LYS A 356 -9.15 -20.30 -31.46
CA LYS A 356 -8.82 -20.67 -30.08
C LYS A 356 -9.57 -19.75 -29.11
N VAL A 357 -9.77 -20.19 -27.88
CA VAL A 357 -10.40 -19.33 -26.84
C VAL A 357 -9.55 -18.10 -26.60
N ALA A 358 -10.17 -16.93 -26.69
CA ALA A 358 -9.54 -15.64 -26.39
C ALA A 358 -9.62 -15.28 -24.91
N GLY A 359 -10.72 -15.69 -24.26
CA GLY A 359 -10.96 -15.44 -22.84
C GLY A 359 -12.32 -15.90 -22.39
N GLY A 360 -12.56 -15.82 -21.09
CA GLY A 360 -13.82 -16.10 -20.41
C GLY A 360 -14.07 -15.12 -19.29
N ALA A 361 -15.28 -15.12 -18.80
CA ALA A 361 -15.66 -14.42 -17.57
C ALA A 361 -16.82 -15.13 -16.88
N VAL A 362 -16.84 -15.12 -15.57
CA VAL A 362 -18.01 -15.50 -14.79
C VAL A 362 -18.98 -14.32 -14.79
N VAL A 363 -20.25 -14.62 -15.03
CA VAL A 363 -21.32 -13.63 -15.07
C VAL A 363 -22.42 -14.09 -14.14
N THR A 364 -22.73 -13.27 -13.15
CA THR A 364 -23.84 -13.55 -12.22
C THR A 364 -25.19 -13.27 -12.88
N GLU A 365 -26.24 -13.86 -12.34
CA GLU A 365 -27.60 -13.65 -12.86
C GLU A 365 -28.01 -12.17 -12.76
N GLU A 366 -27.55 -11.47 -11.71
CA GLU A 366 -27.83 -10.04 -11.53
C GLU A 366 -27.31 -9.19 -12.70
N VAL A 367 -26.07 -9.46 -13.13
CA VAL A 367 -25.43 -8.74 -14.26
C VAL A 367 -26.18 -9.00 -15.56
N ILE A 368 -26.63 -10.24 -15.78
CA ILE A 368 -27.38 -10.60 -16.98
C ILE A 368 -28.75 -9.93 -16.98
N ASN A 369 -29.42 -9.87 -15.83
CA ASN A 369 -30.72 -9.25 -15.71
C ASN A 369 -30.63 -7.71 -15.87
N ALA A 370 -29.60 -7.09 -15.30
CA ALA A 370 -29.32 -5.68 -15.53
C ALA A 370 -29.09 -5.38 -17.04
N ALA A 371 -28.30 -6.23 -17.72
CA ALA A 371 -28.04 -6.09 -19.14
C ALA A 371 -29.29 -6.30 -20.01
N LYS A 372 -30.20 -7.21 -19.62
CA LYS A 372 -31.50 -7.43 -20.31
C LYS A 372 -32.44 -6.24 -20.12
N ALA A 373 -32.55 -5.68 -18.92
CA ALA A 373 -33.37 -4.52 -18.63
C ALA A 373 -33.00 -3.34 -19.56
N ILE A 374 -31.72 -3.11 -19.79
CA ILE A 374 -31.23 -2.07 -20.74
C ILE A 374 -31.72 -2.34 -22.17
N LYS A 375 -31.78 -3.61 -22.57
CA LYS A 375 -32.26 -4.00 -23.93
C LYS A 375 -33.74 -3.71 -24.10
N ASP A 376 -34.57 -4.02 -23.11
CA ASP A 376 -36.02 -3.84 -23.16
C ASP A 376 -36.40 -2.36 -23.08
N GLU A 377 -35.68 -1.55 -22.32
CA GLU A 377 -35.83 -0.10 -22.26
C GLU A 377 -35.48 0.61 -23.59
N ASN A 378 -34.53 0.07 -24.35
CA ASN A 378 -34.21 0.60 -25.70
C ASN A 378 -35.30 0.31 -26.74
N LYS A 379 -36.22 -0.64 -26.52
CA LYS A 379 -37.37 -0.91 -27.34
C LYS A 379 -38.59 -0.06 -26.98
N GLY A 380 -38.72 0.37 -25.74
CA GLY A 380 -39.75 1.27 -25.23
C GLY A 380 -39.15 2.60 -24.84
N LYS A 381 -39.80 3.73 -25.09
CA LYS A 381 -39.34 5.10 -24.84
C LYS A 381 -38.93 5.48 -23.41
N THR A 382 -38.66 4.52 -22.55
CA THR A 382 -38.22 4.69 -21.16
C THR A 382 -36.71 4.55 -21.08
N LYS A 383 -36.03 5.66 -20.73
CA LYS A 383 -34.57 5.72 -20.65
C LYS A 383 -34.08 5.25 -19.26
N GLY A 384 -33.58 4.02 -19.17
CA GLY A 384 -32.99 3.47 -17.95
C GLY A 384 -31.61 4.01 -17.60
N LYS A 385 -31.27 3.93 -16.32
CA LYS A 385 -30.16 4.65 -15.67
C LYS A 385 -28.84 3.89 -15.55
N THR A 386 -28.74 2.62 -16.00
CA THR A 386 -27.57 1.77 -15.68
C THR A 386 -26.66 1.56 -16.89
N GLU A 387 -25.38 1.88 -16.73
CA GLU A 387 -24.32 1.56 -17.69
C GLU A 387 -23.68 0.17 -17.43
N GLU A 388 -24.22 -0.61 -16.52
CA GLU A 388 -23.76 -1.94 -16.12
C GLU A 388 -24.23 -3.00 -17.12
N GLY A 389 -23.43 -4.05 -17.29
CA GLY A 389 -23.81 -5.18 -18.16
C GLY A 389 -23.32 -5.08 -19.61
N PHE A 390 -22.30 -4.26 -19.86
CA PHE A 390 -21.63 -4.25 -21.16
C PHE A 390 -20.37 -5.12 -21.17
N LEU A 391 -20.23 -5.85 -22.26
CA LEU A 391 -19.04 -6.59 -22.61
C LEU A 391 -18.13 -5.74 -23.48
N PHE A 392 -16.89 -5.65 -23.10
CA PHE A 392 -15.84 -5.03 -23.90
C PHE A 392 -14.91 -6.09 -24.43
N LEU A 393 -14.71 -6.11 -25.72
CA LEU A 393 -13.82 -7.00 -26.42
C LEU A 393 -12.63 -6.24 -26.96
N LEU A 394 -11.46 -6.77 -26.72
CA LEU A 394 -10.21 -6.24 -27.23
C LEU A 394 -9.73 -7.06 -28.39
N THR A 395 -9.19 -6.43 -29.41
CA THR A 395 -8.53 -7.08 -30.52
C THR A 395 -7.00 -6.96 -30.46
N ASP A 396 -6.28 -7.80 -31.21
CA ASP A 396 -4.81 -7.75 -31.31
C ASP A 396 -4.31 -6.39 -31.84
N LYS A 397 -5.13 -5.70 -32.66
CA LYS A 397 -4.84 -4.35 -33.16
C LYS A 397 -5.31 -3.23 -32.21
N ALA A 398 -5.53 -3.57 -30.94
CA ALA A 398 -5.95 -2.63 -29.89
C ALA A 398 -7.30 -1.92 -30.15
N GLN A 399 -8.17 -2.50 -30.97
CA GLN A 399 -9.55 -2.01 -31.09
C GLN A 399 -10.39 -2.52 -29.93
N ILE A 400 -11.25 -1.65 -29.39
CA ILE A 400 -12.24 -2.01 -28.39
C ILE A 400 -13.62 -1.98 -28.98
N ILE A 401 -14.32 -3.07 -28.80
CA ILE A 401 -15.69 -3.25 -29.27
C ILE A 401 -16.57 -3.45 -28.04
N ARG A 402 -17.58 -2.61 -27.90
CA ARG A 402 -18.58 -2.67 -26.82
C ARG A 402 -19.84 -3.36 -27.34
N THR A 403 -20.33 -4.34 -26.61
CA THR A 403 -21.59 -5.03 -26.88
C THR A 403 -22.39 -5.26 -25.61
N ASN A 404 -23.71 -5.37 -25.69
CA ASN A 404 -24.55 -5.63 -24.54
C ASN A 404 -24.57 -7.14 -24.22
N LEU A 405 -24.30 -7.52 -22.96
CA LEU A 405 -24.38 -8.90 -22.51
C LEU A 405 -25.77 -9.51 -22.69
N GLY A 406 -26.85 -8.74 -22.54
CA GLY A 406 -28.23 -9.18 -22.75
C GLY A 406 -28.56 -9.60 -24.18
N GLU A 407 -27.70 -9.27 -25.19
CA GLU A 407 -27.83 -9.70 -26.58
C GLU A 407 -27.21 -11.07 -26.84
N ILE A 408 -26.33 -11.55 -25.93
CA ILE A 408 -25.66 -12.84 -26.09
C ILE A 408 -26.61 -13.94 -25.65
N ARG A 409 -26.89 -14.86 -26.58
CA ARG A 409 -27.81 -15.96 -26.32
C ARG A 409 -27.18 -16.96 -25.35
N ARG A 410 -27.96 -17.35 -24.33
CA ARG A 410 -27.62 -18.50 -23.48
C ARG A 410 -27.79 -19.80 -24.27
N THR A 411 -26.77 -20.66 -24.22
CA THR A 411 -26.74 -21.94 -24.94
C THR A 411 -26.07 -23.00 -24.07
N GLY A 412 -26.37 -24.26 -24.39
CA GLY A 412 -25.76 -25.37 -23.67
C GLY A 412 -24.22 -25.43 -23.89
N ARG A 413 -23.54 -26.14 -22.99
CA ARG A 413 -22.09 -26.28 -22.94
C ARG A 413 -21.44 -26.70 -24.27
N VAL A 414 -22.06 -27.59 -25.01
CA VAL A 414 -21.50 -28.18 -26.24
C VAL A 414 -21.76 -27.31 -27.50
N ALA A 415 -22.69 -26.33 -27.40
CA ALA A 415 -23.02 -25.47 -28.55
C ALA A 415 -21.80 -24.65 -29.00
N GLN A 416 -21.72 -24.40 -30.31
CA GLN A 416 -20.62 -23.62 -30.90
C GLN A 416 -20.66 -22.14 -30.52
N GLY A 417 -21.84 -21.63 -30.14
CA GLY A 417 -22.07 -20.20 -29.81
C GLY A 417 -22.58 -19.42 -31.05
N VAL A 418 -22.66 -18.12 -30.85
CA VAL A 418 -23.13 -17.13 -31.83
C VAL A 418 -22.02 -16.14 -32.16
N THR A 419 -22.10 -15.47 -33.32
CA THR A 419 -21.21 -14.38 -33.63
C THR A 419 -21.59 -13.18 -32.75
N ILE A 420 -20.70 -12.82 -31.83
CA ILE A 420 -20.85 -11.65 -30.98
C ILE A 420 -20.27 -10.44 -31.71
N VAL A 421 -19.11 -10.62 -32.33
CA VAL A 421 -18.39 -9.59 -33.06
C VAL A 421 -17.70 -10.19 -34.25
N LYS A 422 -17.55 -9.44 -35.33
CA LYS A 422 -16.71 -9.80 -36.48
C LYS A 422 -15.44 -8.94 -36.46
N PRO A 423 -14.27 -9.47 -36.02
CA PRO A 423 -13.02 -8.73 -36.12
C PRO A 423 -12.70 -8.38 -37.58
N ASN A 424 -11.99 -7.29 -37.79
CA ASN A 424 -11.53 -6.92 -39.13
C ASN A 424 -10.61 -8.00 -39.73
N ALA A 425 -10.44 -7.99 -41.05
CA ALA A 425 -9.55 -8.93 -41.72
C ALA A 425 -8.11 -8.81 -41.16
N GLY A 426 -7.53 -9.96 -40.77
CA GLY A 426 -6.21 -10.02 -40.18
C GLY A 426 -6.14 -9.52 -38.71
N ASP A 427 -7.30 -9.37 -38.04
CA ASP A 427 -7.39 -9.08 -36.61
C ASP A 427 -8.08 -10.21 -35.85
N ALA A 428 -7.88 -10.32 -34.57
CA ALA A 428 -8.48 -11.34 -33.72
C ALA A 428 -8.73 -10.81 -32.29
N ILE A 429 -9.72 -11.39 -31.61
CA ILE A 429 -9.98 -11.07 -30.22
C ILE A 429 -8.81 -11.54 -29.36
N SER A 430 -8.26 -10.66 -28.55
CA SER A 430 -7.14 -10.93 -27.61
C SER A 430 -7.55 -10.98 -26.15
N GLY A 431 -8.72 -10.43 -25.81
CA GLY A 431 -9.21 -10.42 -24.46
C GLY A 431 -10.64 -9.88 -24.35
N LEU A 432 -11.21 -10.04 -23.17
CA LEU A 432 -12.53 -9.52 -22.84
C LEU A 432 -12.55 -9.01 -21.39
N PHE A 433 -13.40 -8.06 -21.12
CA PHE A 433 -13.78 -7.68 -19.76
C PHE A 433 -15.26 -7.21 -19.75
N ILE A 434 -15.87 -7.33 -18.58
CA ILE A 434 -17.26 -6.92 -18.37
C ILE A 434 -17.25 -5.66 -17.53
N ASN A 435 -17.95 -4.63 -17.98
CA ASN A 435 -18.19 -3.44 -17.16
C ASN A 435 -19.28 -3.76 -16.14
N TYR A 436 -18.87 -4.40 -15.07
CA TYR A 436 -19.68 -4.66 -13.89
C TYR A 436 -18.86 -4.26 -12.68
N VAL A 437 -19.47 -3.46 -11.85
CA VAL A 437 -18.88 -3.05 -10.58
C VAL A 437 -18.99 -4.26 -9.65
N GLN A 438 -17.92 -5.02 -9.52
CA GLN A 438 -17.85 -6.13 -8.59
C GLN A 438 -17.72 -5.56 -7.18
N ASP A 439 -18.83 -5.46 -6.47
CA ASP A 439 -18.87 -5.14 -5.05
C ASP A 439 -18.62 -6.41 -4.25
N ASN A 440 -17.37 -6.68 -3.91
CA ASN A 440 -16.98 -7.84 -3.11
C ASN A 440 -17.64 -7.86 -1.72
N ARG A 441 -18.16 -6.70 -1.26
CA ARG A 441 -18.87 -6.57 0.04
C ARG A 441 -20.25 -7.22 0.03
N LYS A 442 -20.94 -7.26 -1.11
CA LYS A 442 -22.27 -7.89 -1.23
C LYS A 442 -22.22 -9.41 -1.32
N VAL A 443 -21.07 -9.97 -1.71
CA VAL A 443 -20.89 -11.42 -1.83
C VAL A 443 -20.64 -12.07 -0.46
N ARG A 444 -20.29 -11.28 0.55
CA ARG A 444 -20.00 -11.76 1.90
C ARG A 444 -21.04 -11.22 2.88
N LYS A 445 -21.66 -12.13 3.65
CA LYS A 445 -22.48 -11.78 4.80
C LYS A 445 -21.66 -10.82 5.68
N THR A 446 -22.24 -9.69 6.02
CA THR A 446 -21.71 -8.72 6.96
C THR A 446 -21.29 -9.43 8.24
N VAL A 447 -19.99 -9.63 8.40
CA VAL A 447 -19.42 -9.88 9.71
C VAL A 447 -19.57 -8.56 10.46
N SER A 448 -20.25 -8.56 11.58
CA SER A 448 -20.48 -7.35 12.37
C SER A 448 -19.15 -6.81 12.87
N ILE A 449 -19.04 -5.49 13.00
CA ILE A 449 -17.84 -4.83 13.54
C ILE A 449 -17.46 -5.44 14.90
N GLU A 450 -18.44 -5.83 15.71
CA GLU A 450 -18.25 -6.52 17.00
C GLU A 450 -17.56 -7.90 16.89
N GLU A 451 -17.76 -8.64 15.78
CA GLU A 451 -17.06 -9.92 15.55
C GLU A 451 -15.62 -9.71 15.07
N ILE A 452 -15.35 -8.60 14.37
CA ILE A 452 -14.00 -8.22 13.97
C ILE A 452 -13.19 -7.76 15.18
N GLU A 453 -13.77 -6.91 16.05
CA GLU A 453 -13.12 -6.44 17.29
C GLU A 453 -12.82 -7.61 18.24
N LYS A 454 -13.75 -8.57 18.42
CA LYS A 454 -13.49 -9.77 19.20
C LYS A 454 -12.38 -10.66 18.62
N SER A 455 -12.30 -10.78 17.31
CA SER A 455 -11.24 -11.55 16.67
C SER A 455 -9.87 -10.86 16.77
N GLU A 456 -9.82 -9.54 16.77
CA GLU A 456 -8.59 -8.77 17.02
C GLU A 456 -8.14 -8.86 18.48
N GLU A 457 -9.07 -8.86 19.44
CA GLU A 457 -8.77 -9.07 20.87
C GLU A 457 -8.23 -10.49 21.14
N MET A 458 -8.81 -11.53 20.54
CA MET A 458 -8.33 -12.92 20.70
C MET A 458 -6.93 -13.09 20.09
N VAL A 459 -6.65 -12.54 18.92
CA VAL A 459 -5.34 -12.64 18.29
C VAL A 459 -4.27 -11.85 19.06
N ASN A 460 -4.63 -10.74 19.67
CA ASN A 460 -3.73 -9.98 20.52
C ASN A 460 -3.49 -10.65 21.88
N ALA A 461 -4.46 -11.39 22.41
CA ALA A 461 -4.31 -12.22 23.61
C ALA A 461 -3.36 -13.39 23.34
N ASP A 462 -3.52 -14.12 22.24
CA ASP A 462 -2.63 -15.23 21.84
C ASP A 462 -1.19 -14.76 21.55
N LEU A 463 -1.01 -13.53 21.06
CA LEU A 463 0.30 -12.92 20.85
C LEU A 463 0.97 -12.53 22.16
N ASN A 464 0.21 -12.08 23.16
CA ASN A 464 0.73 -11.75 24.48
C ASN A 464 1.01 -13.00 25.33
N GLU A 465 0.27 -14.10 25.16
CA GLU A 465 0.59 -15.38 25.78
C GLU A 465 1.82 -16.07 25.15
N SER A 466 2.10 -15.81 23.87
CA SER A 466 3.30 -16.36 23.20
C SER A 466 4.60 -15.59 23.49
N ILE A 467 4.48 -14.39 24.08
CA ILE A 467 5.59 -13.63 24.68
C ILE A 467 5.51 -13.85 26.19
N SER A 468 5.62 -15.10 26.64
CA SER A 468 5.76 -15.42 28.05
C SER A 468 7.13 -14.95 28.55
N GLU A 469 7.16 -14.54 29.81
CA GLU A 469 8.34 -13.99 30.51
C GLU A 469 9.61 -14.86 30.36
N GLU A 470 9.47 -16.16 30.06
CA GLU A 470 10.60 -17.10 29.81
C GLU A 470 11.45 -16.72 28.56
N ASN A 471 10.87 -16.08 27.53
CA ASN A 471 11.64 -15.66 26.35
C ASN A 471 12.41 -14.35 26.55
N ILE A 472 11.99 -13.52 27.50
CA ILE A 472 12.68 -12.26 27.84
C ILE A 472 13.91 -12.57 28.71
N GLU A 473 13.80 -13.49 29.67
CA GLU A 473 14.93 -13.93 30.48
C GLU A 473 16.02 -14.67 29.67
N GLN A 474 15.66 -15.38 28.59
CA GLN A 474 16.65 -16.00 27.70
C GLN A 474 17.43 -14.98 26.87
N ILE A 475 16.77 -13.93 26.38
CA ILE A 475 17.41 -12.86 25.59
C ILE A 475 18.31 -11.98 26.48
N GLU A 476 17.92 -11.73 27.73
CA GLU A 476 18.75 -10.98 28.69
C GLU A 476 19.98 -11.82 29.14
N ASN A 477 19.84 -13.12 29.32
CA ASN A 477 20.98 -14.02 29.70
C ASN A 477 21.96 -14.23 28.53
N ASP A 478 21.51 -14.29 27.27
CA ASP A 478 22.40 -14.39 26.11
C ASP A 478 23.17 -13.08 25.89
N ASN A 479 22.56 -11.91 26.11
CA ASN A 479 23.24 -10.61 26.03
C ASN A 479 24.24 -10.38 27.16
N LEU A 480 24.04 -10.99 28.35
CA LEU A 480 24.99 -10.94 29.47
C LEU A 480 26.20 -11.88 29.26
N GLN A 481 26.05 -12.97 28.51
CA GLN A 481 27.18 -13.86 28.19
C GLN A 481 28.08 -13.31 27.08
N ASP A 482 27.52 -12.54 26.13
CA ASP A 482 28.31 -11.88 25.08
C ASP A 482 29.12 -10.68 25.63
N SER A 483 28.59 -9.92 26.58
CA SER A 483 29.33 -8.81 27.20
C SER A 483 30.51 -9.26 28.09
N THR A 484 30.47 -10.49 28.64
CA THR A 484 31.58 -11.06 29.45
C THR A 484 32.65 -11.75 28.61
N SER A 485 32.45 -11.98 27.32
CA SER A 485 33.44 -12.49 26.37
C SER A 485 34.30 -11.40 25.72
N GLU A 486 33.79 -10.17 25.57
CA GLU A 486 34.57 -9.05 25.05
C GLU A 486 35.57 -8.50 26.08
N ASP A 487 35.22 -8.45 27.39
CA ASP A 487 36.15 -8.00 28.44
C ASP A 487 37.31 -8.93 28.68
N LYS A 488 37.26 -10.22 28.25
CA LYS A 488 38.40 -11.17 28.38
C LYS A 488 39.39 -11.12 27.23
N ILE A 489 39.08 -10.48 26.14
CA ILE A 489 39.97 -10.34 24.96
C ILE A 489 40.88 -9.09 25.11
N GLU A 490 40.43 -8.04 25.80
CA GLU A 490 41.25 -6.84 26.04
C GLU A 490 42.33 -6.99 27.14
N GLU A 491 42.22 -7.98 28.02
CA GLU A 491 43.24 -8.24 29.06
C GLU A 491 44.40 -9.13 28.58
N SER A 492 44.27 -9.87 27.47
CA SER A 492 45.34 -10.74 26.95
C SER A 492 46.35 -10.05 26.03
N ASP A 493 46.06 -8.84 25.55
CA ASP A 493 46.96 -8.07 24.66
C ASP A 493 47.85 -7.04 25.39
N LYS A 494 47.83 -7.02 26.73
CA LYS A 494 48.70 -6.14 27.53
C LYS A 494 49.89 -6.84 28.21
N GLU A 495 50.10 -8.16 27.99
CA GLU A 495 51.23 -8.94 28.52
C GLU A 495 52.03 -9.67 27.43
N SER A 496 52.23 -9.06 26.26
CA SER A 496 53.19 -9.57 25.28
C SER A 496 54.09 -8.45 24.76
#